data_f62c2b1f93cc51a10766ffb02be79c9c
#
_entry.id   f62c2b1f93cc51a10766ffb02be79c9c
#
_cell.length_a   1.000
_cell.length_b   1.000
_cell.length_c   1.000
_cell.angle_alpha   90.00
_cell.angle_beta   90.00
_cell.angle_gamma   90.00
#
_symmetry.space_group_name_H-M   'P 1'
#
loop_
_entity.id
_entity.type
_entity.pdbx_description
1 polymer ?
#
loop_
_entity_poly.entity_id
_entity_poly.type
_entity_poly.pdbx_seq_one_letter_code
_entity_poly.pdbx_strand_id
1 'polypeptide(L)'
;AMIDIAHPDDRAELVRRAREAKMLYADQIYFAESGHLYPAEIAFTRTFKGNLTVRFRPIKPSDEEEMRRLFYRFSEQAVYYRYFSPIKTMPHGKMQEYVNVDYRTVMSIVGTLKEAGVERIIAEGRYVRLKDRPYADVAFIVDEAYQGRGIASFLYETLIRIARERGGIEGFTADVLADNKAMMKVFEKSALPLQATLSGTAYELTMPFTNHERGDKKG
;
A
#
# COMPACT_ATOMS: atom_id res chain seq x y z
N ALA A 1 -5.95 16.31 -14.94
CA ALA A 1 -5.10 16.62 -16.11
C ALA A 1 -4.80 18.13 -16.22
N MET A 2 -5.81 19.01 -16.49
CA MET A 2 -5.50 20.47 -16.63
C MET A 2 -5.02 21.12 -15.33
N ILE A 3 -5.57 20.75 -14.19
CA ILE A 3 -5.14 21.26 -12.88
C ILE A 3 -3.70 20.87 -12.56
N ASP A 4 -3.26 19.69 -12.96
CA ASP A 4 -1.91 19.17 -12.67
C ASP A 4 -0.80 19.93 -13.43
N ILE A 5 -1.13 20.52 -14.59
CA ILE A 5 -0.20 21.32 -15.40
C ILE A 5 -0.27 22.81 -15.08
N ALA A 6 -1.24 23.24 -14.28
CA ALA A 6 -1.34 24.63 -13.85
C ALA A 6 -0.22 24.99 -12.86
N HIS A 7 0.05 26.30 -12.74
CA HIS A 7 0.99 26.78 -11.73
C HIS A 7 0.54 26.36 -10.32
N PRO A 8 1.44 25.90 -9.43
CA PRO A 8 1.09 25.40 -8.11
C PRO A 8 0.16 26.32 -7.31
N ASP A 9 0.41 27.64 -7.35
CA ASP A 9 -0.38 28.64 -6.62
C ASP A 9 -1.84 28.74 -7.11
N ASP A 10 -2.10 28.42 -8.38
CA ASP A 10 -3.43 28.49 -8.97
C ASP A 10 -4.25 27.18 -8.78
N ARG A 11 -3.60 26.09 -8.42
CA ARG A 11 -4.23 24.75 -8.37
C ARG A 11 -5.39 24.68 -7.38
N ALA A 12 -5.22 25.25 -6.18
CA ALA A 12 -6.26 25.26 -5.15
C ALA A 12 -7.54 25.97 -5.62
N GLU A 13 -7.38 27.11 -6.26
CA GLU A 13 -8.49 27.88 -6.82
C GLU A 13 -9.16 27.15 -8.00
N LEU A 14 -8.38 26.52 -8.88
CA LEU A 14 -8.91 25.72 -9.99
C LEU A 14 -9.70 24.51 -9.49
N VAL A 15 -9.24 23.84 -8.42
CA VAL A 15 -9.98 22.75 -7.76
C VAL A 15 -11.30 23.25 -7.21
N ARG A 16 -11.31 24.39 -6.49
CA ARG A 16 -12.52 25.00 -5.94
C ARG A 16 -13.54 25.28 -7.05
N ARG A 17 -13.12 25.99 -8.10
CA ARG A 17 -13.98 26.30 -9.27
C ARG A 17 -14.51 25.06 -9.98
N ALA A 18 -13.66 24.03 -10.15
CA ALA A 18 -14.06 22.79 -10.79
C ALA A 18 -15.10 22.02 -9.96
N ARG A 19 -15.04 22.09 -8.61
CA ARG A 19 -16.07 21.52 -7.72
C ARG A 19 -17.38 22.31 -7.81
N GLU A 20 -17.32 23.64 -7.79
CA GLU A 20 -18.51 24.51 -7.94
C GLU A 20 -19.19 24.29 -9.29
N ALA A 21 -18.41 24.10 -10.35
CA ALA A 21 -18.90 23.77 -11.69
C ALA A 21 -19.35 22.31 -11.83
N LYS A 22 -19.30 21.49 -10.75
CA LYS A 22 -19.61 20.05 -10.76
C LYS A 22 -18.78 19.24 -11.77
N MET A 23 -17.60 19.72 -12.12
CA MET A 23 -16.61 19.01 -12.96
C MET A 23 -15.76 18.04 -12.15
N LEU A 24 -15.70 18.22 -10.83
CA LEU A 24 -15.12 17.30 -9.86
C LEU A 24 -16.19 16.88 -8.86
N TYR A 25 -16.10 15.65 -8.36
CA TYR A 25 -16.93 15.21 -7.24
C TYR A 25 -16.62 16.02 -5.98
N ALA A 26 -17.63 16.22 -5.12
CA ALA A 26 -17.47 16.99 -3.89
C ALA A 26 -16.42 16.39 -2.95
N ASP A 27 -16.33 15.05 -2.93
CA ASP A 27 -15.39 14.24 -2.14
C ASP A 27 -14.09 13.88 -2.89
N GLN A 28 -13.86 14.46 -4.09
CA GLN A 28 -12.61 14.29 -4.82
C GLN A 28 -11.46 14.93 -4.05
N ILE A 29 -10.49 14.11 -3.63
CA ILE A 29 -9.27 14.59 -2.98
C ILE A 29 -8.29 15.07 -4.06
N TYR A 30 -7.73 16.24 -3.82
CA TYR A 30 -6.66 16.79 -4.64
C TYR A 30 -5.57 17.38 -3.74
N PHE A 31 -4.38 16.81 -3.80
CA PHE A 31 -3.21 17.37 -3.12
C PHE A 31 -2.48 18.32 -4.08
N ALA A 32 -2.55 19.60 -3.83
CA ALA A 32 -1.91 20.62 -4.66
C ALA A 32 -0.38 20.39 -4.83
N GLU A 33 0.24 19.77 -3.84
CA GLU A 33 1.68 19.47 -3.81
C GLU A 33 2.05 18.06 -4.29
N SER A 34 1.08 17.17 -4.54
CA SER A 34 1.35 15.73 -4.78
C SER A 34 2.17 15.46 -6.04
N GLY A 35 2.12 16.34 -7.03
CA GLY A 35 2.92 16.20 -8.25
C GLY A 35 4.44 16.24 -8.03
N HIS A 36 4.90 16.91 -6.96
CA HIS A 36 6.32 16.99 -6.60
C HIS A 36 6.76 15.87 -5.65
N LEU A 37 5.82 15.13 -5.06
CA LEU A 37 6.10 14.09 -4.07
C LEU A 37 6.05 12.67 -4.65
N TYR A 38 5.59 12.51 -5.90
CA TYR A 38 5.49 11.18 -6.52
C TYR A 38 6.90 10.59 -6.74
N PRO A 39 7.25 9.51 -6.05
CA PRO A 39 8.59 8.93 -6.10
C PRO A 39 8.73 8.01 -7.32
N ALA A 40 8.82 8.59 -8.51
CA ALA A 40 8.87 7.88 -9.79
C ALA A 40 10.08 6.93 -9.90
N GLU A 41 11.16 7.23 -9.17
CA GLU A 41 12.38 6.42 -9.09
C GLU A 41 12.17 5.04 -8.45
N ILE A 42 11.05 4.86 -7.73
CA ILE A 42 10.69 3.56 -7.12
C ILE A 42 10.04 2.61 -8.13
N ALA A 43 9.98 2.94 -9.41
CA ALA A 43 9.37 2.05 -10.40
C ALA A 43 10.39 1.00 -10.91
N PHE A 44 9.97 -0.26 -10.91
CA PHE A 44 10.79 -1.40 -11.39
C PHE A 44 9.91 -2.53 -11.90
N THR A 45 10.53 -3.52 -12.55
CA THR A 45 9.84 -4.71 -13.08
C THR A 45 10.50 -5.97 -12.53
N ARG A 46 9.68 -6.99 -12.20
CA ARG A 46 10.16 -8.31 -11.76
C ARG A 46 9.36 -9.42 -12.40
N THR A 47 10.04 -10.50 -12.75
CA THR A 47 9.42 -11.74 -13.22
C THR A 47 9.31 -12.75 -12.08
N PHE A 48 8.12 -13.33 -11.92
CA PHE A 48 7.76 -14.33 -10.92
C PHE A 48 7.55 -15.72 -11.53
N LYS A 49 7.23 -16.70 -10.68
CA LYS A 49 6.91 -18.06 -11.11
C LYS A 49 5.86 -18.08 -12.21
N GLY A 50 6.06 -18.92 -13.23
CA GLY A 50 5.19 -19.01 -14.40
C GLY A 50 5.41 -17.90 -15.41
N ASN A 51 6.60 -17.32 -15.45
CA ASN A 51 7.01 -16.26 -16.37
C ASN A 51 6.13 -15.00 -16.30
N LEU A 52 5.55 -14.75 -15.11
CA LEU A 52 4.69 -13.60 -14.87
C LEU A 52 5.54 -12.36 -14.61
N THR A 53 5.56 -11.42 -15.55
CA THR A 53 6.29 -10.16 -15.42
C THR A 53 5.37 -9.06 -14.91
N VAL A 54 5.65 -8.57 -13.71
CA VAL A 54 4.88 -7.54 -13.00
C VAL A 54 5.71 -6.26 -12.91
N ARG A 55 5.11 -5.13 -13.26
CA ARG A 55 5.67 -3.80 -13.03
C ARG A 55 5.18 -3.27 -11.69
N PHE A 56 6.09 -2.82 -10.87
CA PHE A 56 5.81 -2.19 -9.58
C PHE A 56 6.08 -0.69 -9.66
N ARG A 57 5.21 0.10 -9.05
CA ARG A 57 5.35 1.54 -8.95
C ARG A 57 4.52 2.07 -7.77
N PRO A 58 4.82 3.27 -7.26
CA PRO A 58 3.93 3.92 -6.32
C PRO A 58 2.52 4.09 -6.89
N ILE A 59 1.51 4.00 -6.01
CA ILE A 59 0.13 4.29 -6.36
C ILE A 59 -0.02 5.77 -6.73
N LYS A 60 -0.95 6.10 -7.60
CA LYS A 60 -1.27 7.47 -8.00
C LYS A 60 -2.77 7.69 -8.02
N PRO A 61 -3.27 8.94 -7.91
CA PRO A 61 -4.70 9.23 -7.89
C PRO A 61 -5.48 8.65 -9.08
N SER A 62 -4.84 8.59 -10.26
CA SER A 62 -5.45 8.01 -11.47
C SER A 62 -5.64 6.48 -11.42
N ASP A 63 -5.16 5.81 -10.38
CA ASP A 63 -5.35 4.37 -10.18
C ASP A 63 -6.70 4.03 -9.52
N GLU A 64 -7.52 5.01 -9.18
CA GLU A 64 -8.79 4.81 -8.47
C GLU A 64 -9.66 3.74 -9.11
N GLU A 65 -9.88 3.85 -10.41
CA GLU A 65 -10.75 2.91 -11.13
C GLU A 65 -10.18 1.48 -11.13
N GLU A 66 -8.88 1.32 -11.35
CA GLU A 66 -8.23 0.01 -11.32
C GLU A 66 -8.17 -0.58 -9.91
N MET A 67 -7.98 0.23 -8.87
CA MET A 67 -8.07 -0.20 -7.48
C MET A 67 -9.50 -0.62 -7.11
N ARG A 68 -10.50 0.09 -7.62
CA ARG A 68 -11.92 -0.29 -7.48
C ARG A 68 -12.21 -1.63 -8.17
N ARG A 69 -11.70 -1.83 -9.39
CA ARG A 69 -11.81 -3.10 -10.11
C ARG A 69 -11.10 -4.22 -9.36
N LEU A 70 -9.92 -3.97 -8.79
CA LEU A 70 -9.21 -4.93 -7.97
C LEU A 70 -10.05 -5.34 -6.76
N PHE A 71 -10.63 -4.37 -6.04
CA PHE A 71 -11.49 -4.63 -4.89
C PHE A 71 -12.67 -5.56 -5.23
N TYR A 72 -13.36 -5.32 -6.35
CA TYR A 72 -14.52 -6.14 -6.75
C TYR A 72 -14.17 -7.49 -7.38
N ARG A 73 -12.89 -7.78 -7.61
CA ARG A 73 -12.42 -9.12 -8.00
C ARG A 73 -12.17 -10.05 -6.81
N PHE A 74 -12.06 -9.51 -5.60
CA PHE A 74 -11.82 -10.33 -4.42
C PHE A 74 -13.06 -11.08 -3.96
N SER A 75 -12.82 -12.30 -3.44
CA SER A 75 -13.83 -13.01 -2.66
C SER A 75 -14.16 -12.27 -1.38
N GLU A 76 -15.35 -12.54 -0.80
CA GLU A 76 -15.74 -11.99 0.50
C GLU A 76 -14.70 -12.32 1.59
N GLN A 77 -14.10 -13.51 1.53
CA GLN A 77 -13.03 -13.91 2.44
C GLN A 77 -11.77 -13.08 2.31
N ALA A 78 -11.33 -12.77 1.08
CA ALA A 78 -10.17 -11.93 0.85
C ALA A 78 -10.38 -10.49 1.32
N VAL A 79 -11.59 -9.95 1.10
CA VAL A 79 -12.01 -8.64 1.64
C VAL A 79 -12.00 -8.67 3.17
N TYR A 80 -12.56 -9.69 3.78
CA TYR A 80 -12.58 -9.84 5.24
C TYR A 80 -11.16 -9.93 5.82
N TYR A 81 -10.28 -10.69 5.21
CA TYR A 81 -8.87 -10.79 5.63
C TYR A 81 -8.13 -9.44 5.55
N ARG A 82 -8.50 -8.60 4.59
CA ARG A 82 -7.83 -7.30 4.39
C ARG A 82 -8.37 -6.20 5.27
N TYR A 83 -9.69 -6.19 5.51
CA TYR A 83 -10.37 -5.06 6.16
C TYR A 83 -10.95 -5.41 7.53
N PHE A 84 -10.87 -6.65 7.98
CA PHE A 84 -11.47 -7.17 9.23
C PHE A 84 -12.98 -6.91 9.32
N SER A 85 -13.60 -6.69 8.19
CA SER A 85 -15.02 -6.34 8.08
C SER A 85 -15.58 -6.82 6.74
N PRO A 86 -16.83 -7.28 6.70
CA PRO A 86 -17.50 -7.69 5.46
C PRO A 86 -17.92 -6.45 4.65
N ILE A 87 -16.99 -5.86 3.91
CA ILE A 87 -17.27 -4.71 3.06
C ILE A 87 -17.79 -5.18 1.71
N LYS A 88 -19.07 -4.89 1.40
CA LYS A 88 -19.69 -5.21 0.10
C LYS A 88 -19.51 -4.13 -0.95
N THR A 89 -19.39 -2.89 -0.54
CA THR A 89 -19.23 -1.71 -1.42
C THR A 89 -18.11 -0.83 -0.91
N MET A 90 -17.25 -0.40 -1.84
CA MET A 90 -16.21 0.58 -1.54
C MET A 90 -16.72 1.98 -1.93
N PRO A 91 -17.07 2.85 -0.95
CA PRO A 91 -17.52 4.20 -1.23
C PRO A 91 -16.45 5.00 -1.99
N HIS A 92 -16.90 5.92 -2.86
CA HIS A 92 -16.00 6.76 -3.66
C HIS A 92 -15.01 7.53 -2.79
N GLY A 93 -15.47 8.22 -1.74
CA GLY A 93 -14.60 8.97 -0.82
C GLY A 93 -13.53 8.11 -0.16
N LYS A 94 -13.88 6.86 0.24
CA LYS A 94 -12.90 5.92 0.79
C LYS A 94 -11.86 5.48 -0.23
N MET A 95 -12.26 5.24 -1.47
CA MET A 95 -11.32 4.92 -2.55
C MET A 95 -10.43 6.12 -2.87
N GLN A 96 -10.96 7.34 -2.83
CA GLN A 96 -10.18 8.57 -2.97
C GLN A 96 -9.11 8.68 -1.88
N GLU A 97 -9.45 8.48 -0.61
CA GLU A 97 -8.48 8.45 0.50
C GLU A 97 -7.42 7.37 0.28
N TYR A 98 -7.81 6.25 -0.31
CA TYR A 98 -6.93 5.10 -0.51
C TYR A 98 -5.87 5.35 -1.59
N VAL A 99 -6.21 6.02 -2.68
CA VAL A 99 -5.28 6.29 -3.80
C VAL A 99 -4.53 7.61 -3.68
N ASN A 100 -5.09 8.59 -2.94
CA ASN A 100 -4.45 9.87 -2.71
C ASN A 100 -3.56 9.80 -1.47
N VAL A 101 -2.30 9.44 -1.66
CA VAL A 101 -1.30 9.31 -0.59
C VAL A 101 -0.25 10.42 -0.68
N ASP A 102 0.31 10.80 0.48
CA ASP A 102 1.33 11.85 0.58
C ASP A 102 2.76 11.32 0.38
N TYR A 103 2.93 10.02 0.26
CA TYR A 103 4.19 9.28 0.17
C TYR A 103 5.17 9.54 1.34
N ARG A 104 4.75 10.26 2.37
CA ARG A 104 5.50 10.54 3.62
C ARG A 104 4.94 9.72 4.78
N THR A 105 3.65 9.93 5.06
CA THR A 105 2.93 9.19 6.10
C THR A 105 2.46 7.85 5.58
N VAL A 106 2.04 7.80 4.32
CA VAL A 106 1.58 6.59 3.63
C VAL A 106 2.46 6.35 2.41
N MET A 107 3.01 5.14 2.32
CA MET A 107 3.63 4.61 1.11
C MET A 107 2.81 3.45 0.61
N SER A 108 2.42 3.48 -0.66
CA SER A 108 1.70 2.40 -1.32
C SER A 108 2.33 2.08 -2.67
N ILE A 109 2.60 0.80 -2.90
CA ILE A 109 3.17 0.25 -4.14
C ILE A 109 2.16 -0.67 -4.78
N VAL A 110 1.82 -0.42 -6.02
CA VAL A 110 0.96 -1.29 -6.83
C VAL A 110 1.79 -2.16 -7.77
N GLY A 111 1.37 -3.41 -7.95
CA GLY A 111 1.88 -4.32 -8.97
C GLY A 111 0.90 -4.37 -10.13
N THR A 112 1.39 -4.10 -11.35
CA THR A 112 0.57 -4.02 -12.55
C THR A 112 1.01 -5.00 -13.63
N LEU A 113 0.04 -5.48 -14.40
CA LEU A 113 0.25 -6.19 -15.64
C LEU A 113 -0.20 -5.29 -16.80
N LYS A 114 0.47 -5.41 -17.94
CA LYS A 114 0.04 -4.75 -19.17
C LYS A 114 -0.77 -5.74 -20.00
N GLU A 115 -2.09 -5.54 -20.07
CA GLU A 115 -3.02 -6.35 -20.85
C GLU A 115 -3.64 -5.47 -21.95
N ALA A 116 -3.46 -5.84 -23.22
CA ALA A 116 -3.97 -5.09 -24.38
C ALA A 116 -3.64 -3.57 -24.35
N GLY A 117 -2.47 -3.20 -23.85
CA GLY A 117 -2.03 -1.80 -23.77
C GLY A 117 -2.48 -1.05 -22.49
N VAL A 118 -3.37 -1.64 -21.70
CA VAL A 118 -3.88 -1.05 -20.44
C VAL A 118 -3.15 -1.67 -19.24
N GLU A 119 -2.80 -0.85 -18.25
CA GLU A 119 -2.29 -1.35 -16.98
C GLU A 119 -3.46 -1.85 -16.11
N ARG A 120 -3.37 -3.11 -15.68
CA ARG A 120 -4.28 -3.74 -14.72
C ARG A 120 -3.55 -3.94 -13.40
N ILE A 121 -4.09 -3.40 -12.32
CA ILE A 121 -3.54 -3.63 -10.97
C ILE A 121 -3.93 -5.02 -10.49
N ILE A 122 -2.94 -5.79 -10.06
CA ILE A 122 -3.11 -7.16 -9.52
C ILE A 122 -2.65 -7.31 -8.08
N ALA A 123 -1.93 -6.33 -7.55
CA ALA A 123 -1.44 -6.35 -6.19
C ALA A 123 -1.23 -4.95 -5.66
N GLU A 124 -1.34 -4.80 -4.35
CA GLU A 124 -0.97 -3.59 -3.63
C GLU A 124 -0.35 -3.96 -2.28
N GLY A 125 0.72 -3.24 -1.93
CA GLY A 125 1.30 -3.27 -0.60
C GLY A 125 1.51 -1.85 -0.11
N ARG A 126 1.14 -1.60 1.16
CA ARG A 126 1.29 -0.28 1.77
C ARG A 126 1.77 -0.35 3.21
N TYR A 127 2.37 0.75 3.63
CA TYR A 127 2.51 1.04 5.06
C TYR A 127 1.94 2.42 5.38
N VAL A 128 1.47 2.56 6.63
CA VAL A 128 1.00 3.82 7.21
C VAL A 128 1.79 4.07 8.49
N ARG A 129 2.49 5.21 8.58
CA ARG A 129 3.24 5.58 9.79
C ARG A 129 2.30 5.77 10.97
N LEU A 130 2.68 5.21 12.11
CA LEU A 130 1.97 5.42 13.36
C LEU A 130 2.38 6.79 13.95
N LYS A 131 1.43 7.45 14.62
CA LYS A 131 1.65 8.79 15.18
C LYS A 131 2.46 8.74 16.48
N ASP A 132 2.29 7.68 17.25
CA ASP A 132 2.73 7.59 18.65
C ASP A 132 4.06 6.86 18.83
N ARG A 133 4.57 6.23 17.80
CA ARG A 133 5.81 5.43 17.83
C ARG A 133 6.46 5.35 16.46
N PRO A 134 7.79 5.11 16.37
CA PRO A 134 8.53 5.05 15.12
C PRO A 134 8.28 3.73 14.36
N TYR A 135 7.04 3.32 14.24
CA TYR A 135 6.58 2.14 13.53
C TYR A 135 5.59 2.53 12.43
N ALA A 136 5.39 1.64 11.49
CA ALA A 136 4.33 1.77 10.51
C ALA A 136 3.51 0.49 10.43
N ASP A 137 2.21 0.63 10.25
CA ASP A 137 1.32 -0.49 10.00
C ASP A 137 1.40 -0.89 8.54
N VAL A 138 1.60 -2.19 8.27
CA VAL A 138 1.81 -2.72 6.92
C VAL A 138 0.71 -3.68 6.52
N ALA A 139 0.26 -3.58 5.26
CA ALA A 139 -0.76 -4.46 4.73
C ALA A 139 -0.56 -4.73 3.23
N PHE A 140 -1.04 -5.89 2.77
CA PHE A 140 -0.92 -6.34 1.40
C PHE A 140 -2.24 -6.89 0.89
N ILE A 141 -2.41 -6.81 -0.41
CA ILE A 141 -3.45 -7.53 -1.13
C ILE A 141 -2.92 -7.99 -2.49
N VAL A 142 -3.24 -9.20 -2.88
CA VAL A 142 -2.87 -9.79 -4.18
C VAL A 142 -4.10 -10.46 -4.76
N ASP A 143 -4.43 -10.14 -6.00
CA ASP A 143 -5.50 -10.76 -6.76
C ASP A 143 -5.34 -12.29 -6.71
N GLU A 144 -6.40 -13.01 -6.35
CA GLU A 144 -6.39 -14.44 -6.05
C GLU A 144 -5.83 -15.28 -7.21
N ALA A 145 -6.04 -14.84 -8.46
CA ALA A 145 -5.48 -15.49 -9.65
C ALA A 145 -3.93 -15.45 -9.70
N TYR A 146 -3.29 -14.58 -8.94
CA TYR A 146 -1.84 -14.37 -8.93
C TYR A 146 -1.17 -14.71 -7.60
N GLN A 147 -1.91 -15.22 -6.62
CA GLN A 147 -1.38 -15.67 -5.34
C GLN A 147 -0.44 -16.87 -5.47
N GLY A 148 0.33 -17.17 -4.42
CA GLY A 148 1.28 -18.28 -4.40
C GLY A 148 2.53 -18.11 -5.26
N ARG A 149 2.71 -16.98 -5.93
CA ARG A 149 3.84 -16.67 -6.83
C ARG A 149 4.96 -15.88 -6.15
N GLY A 150 4.78 -15.47 -4.88
CA GLY A 150 5.77 -14.70 -4.12
C GLY A 150 5.60 -13.18 -4.20
N ILE A 151 4.52 -12.68 -4.80
CA ILE A 151 4.28 -11.23 -4.99
C ILE A 151 4.16 -10.51 -3.64
N ALA A 152 3.39 -11.04 -2.67
CA ALA A 152 3.24 -10.43 -1.35
C ALA A 152 4.57 -10.34 -0.59
N SER A 153 5.36 -11.43 -0.58
CA SER A 153 6.69 -11.43 0.06
C SER A 153 7.62 -10.40 -0.57
N PHE A 154 7.59 -10.29 -1.90
CA PHE A 154 8.38 -9.30 -2.61
C PHE A 154 7.94 -7.85 -2.32
N LEU A 155 6.64 -7.58 -2.26
CA LEU A 155 6.12 -6.27 -1.85
C LEU A 155 6.56 -5.93 -0.42
N TYR A 156 6.52 -6.92 0.49
CA TYR A 156 6.96 -6.74 1.86
C TYR A 156 8.45 -6.35 1.95
N GLU A 157 9.33 -7.11 1.30
CA GLU A 157 10.78 -6.80 1.21
C GLU A 157 11.01 -5.41 0.61
N THR A 158 10.25 -5.05 -0.42
CA THR A 158 10.33 -3.74 -1.08
C THR A 158 9.94 -2.61 -0.11
N LEU A 159 8.85 -2.78 0.65
CA LEU A 159 8.43 -1.78 1.63
C LEU A 159 9.41 -1.65 2.80
N ILE A 160 10.02 -2.75 3.27
CA ILE A 160 11.10 -2.72 4.27
C ILE A 160 12.27 -1.86 3.76
N ARG A 161 12.73 -2.13 2.53
CA ARG A 161 13.82 -1.36 1.92
C ARG A 161 13.49 0.13 1.83
N ILE A 162 12.31 0.48 1.30
CA ILE A 162 11.86 1.87 1.18
C ILE A 162 11.77 2.55 2.56
N ALA A 163 11.22 1.85 3.57
CA ALA A 163 11.08 2.41 4.91
C ALA A 163 12.44 2.68 5.57
N ARG A 164 13.43 1.78 5.38
CA ARG A 164 14.80 1.97 5.86
C ARG A 164 15.50 3.12 5.15
N GLU A 165 15.41 3.20 3.83
CA GLU A 165 16.04 4.26 3.01
C GLU A 165 15.49 5.64 3.35
N ARG A 166 14.20 5.74 3.63
CA ARG A 166 13.55 7.02 3.98
C ARG A 166 13.74 7.43 5.44
N GLY A 167 14.06 6.48 6.31
CA GLY A 167 14.30 6.71 7.74
C GLY A 167 13.05 7.04 8.55
N GLY A 168 13.22 7.11 9.87
CA GLY A 168 12.14 7.47 10.80
C GLY A 168 11.07 6.38 10.98
N ILE A 169 11.33 5.15 10.51
CA ILE A 169 10.56 3.94 10.82
C ILE A 169 11.55 2.89 11.30
N GLU A 170 11.32 2.36 12.50
CA GLU A 170 12.19 1.38 13.15
C GLU A 170 11.67 -0.06 13.02
N GLY A 171 10.46 -0.22 12.51
CA GLY A 171 9.84 -1.51 12.29
C GLY A 171 8.42 -1.40 11.74
N PHE A 172 7.85 -2.55 11.43
CA PHE A 172 6.46 -2.66 11.01
C PHE A 172 5.61 -3.30 12.09
N THR A 173 4.31 -2.98 12.07
CA THR A 173 3.24 -3.72 12.73
C THR A 173 2.27 -4.24 11.68
N ALA A 174 1.53 -5.27 12.01
CA ALA A 174 0.42 -5.76 11.20
C ALA A 174 -0.57 -6.52 12.06
N ASP A 175 -1.85 -6.46 11.70
CA ASP A 175 -2.87 -7.34 12.24
C ASP A 175 -3.20 -8.42 11.21
N VAL A 176 -3.22 -9.68 11.65
CA VAL A 176 -3.48 -10.83 10.78
C VAL A 176 -4.48 -11.76 11.45
N LEU A 177 -5.62 -12.02 10.81
CA LEU A 177 -6.59 -13.00 11.31
C LEU A 177 -5.92 -14.37 11.47
N ALA A 178 -6.20 -15.06 12.57
CA ALA A 178 -5.51 -16.29 12.96
C ALA A 178 -5.68 -17.45 11.95
N ASP A 179 -6.74 -17.41 11.17
CA ASP A 179 -7.00 -18.36 10.08
C ASP A 179 -6.32 -17.96 8.75
N ASN A 180 -5.82 -16.72 8.62
CA ASN A 180 -5.08 -16.29 7.43
C ASN A 180 -3.62 -16.78 7.42
N LYS A 181 -3.47 -18.09 7.35
CA LYS A 181 -2.15 -18.77 7.35
C LYS A 181 -1.26 -18.35 6.18
N ALA A 182 -1.87 -17.93 5.07
CA ALA A 182 -1.12 -17.49 3.89
C ALA A 182 -0.37 -16.18 4.18
N MET A 183 -1.03 -15.23 4.83
CA MET A 183 -0.41 -13.95 5.21
C MET A 183 0.62 -14.14 6.34
N MET A 184 0.33 -14.97 7.35
CA MET A 184 1.29 -15.32 8.40
C MET A 184 2.62 -15.82 7.79
N LYS A 185 2.55 -16.72 6.81
CA LYS A 185 3.75 -17.22 6.11
C LYS A 185 4.55 -16.13 5.38
N VAL A 186 3.92 -15.04 4.95
CA VAL A 186 4.64 -13.92 4.32
C VAL A 186 5.53 -13.23 5.36
N PHE A 187 5.00 -12.99 6.56
CA PHE A 187 5.76 -12.36 7.65
C PHE A 187 6.83 -13.30 8.23
N GLU A 188 6.48 -14.56 8.50
CA GLU A 188 7.40 -15.58 9.03
C GLU A 188 8.61 -15.84 8.14
N LYS A 189 8.46 -15.74 6.82
CA LYS A 189 9.56 -15.94 5.85
C LYS A 189 10.47 -14.73 5.70
N SER A 190 10.12 -13.60 6.27
CA SER A 190 10.98 -12.42 6.22
C SER A 190 12.20 -12.60 7.11
N ALA A 191 13.27 -11.86 6.81
CA ALA A 191 14.47 -11.84 7.65
C ALA A 191 14.30 -10.98 8.92
N LEU A 192 13.14 -10.36 9.14
CA LEU A 192 12.89 -9.55 10.33
C LEU A 192 12.52 -10.41 11.53
N PRO A 193 12.94 -10.02 12.75
CA PRO A 193 12.39 -10.60 13.97
C PRO A 193 10.87 -10.44 13.98
N LEU A 194 10.15 -11.51 14.33
CA LEU A 194 8.70 -11.50 14.41
C LEU A 194 8.24 -11.76 15.86
N GLN A 195 7.54 -10.81 16.42
CA GLN A 195 6.79 -10.97 17.66
C GLN A 195 5.30 -11.02 17.31
N ALA A 196 4.60 -12.04 17.79
CA ALA A 196 3.19 -12.24 17.52
C ALA A 196 2.43 -12.46 18.84
N THR A 197 1.42 -11.66 19.08
CA THR A 197 0.53 -11.76 20.23
C THR A 197 -0.89 -12.02 19.73
N LEU A 198 -1.53 -13.08 20.21
CA LEU A 198 -2.91 -13.36 19.86
C LEU A 198 -3.84 -12.43 20.65
N SER A 199 -4.62 -11.62 19.96
CA SER A 199 -5.62 -10.70 20.52
C SER A 199 -6.98 -10.99 19.85
N GLY A 200 -7.88 -11.62 20.59
CA GLY A 200 -9.16 -12.09 20.04
C GLY A 200 -8.98 -13.10 18.91
N THR A 201 -9.42 -12.73 17.71
CA THR A 201 -9.33 -13.58 16.50
C THR A 201 -8.16 -13.24 15.59
N ALA A 202 -7.31 -12.29 15.97
CA ALA A 202 -6.18 -11.83 15.17
C ALA A 202 -4.86 -11.91 15.95
N TYR A 203 -3.78 -12.06 15.21
CA TYR A 203 -2.42 -11.82 15.71
C TYR A 203 -2.04 -10.36 15.49
N GLU A 204 -1.64 -9.69 16.56
CA GLU A 204 -0.91 -8.43 16.50
C GLU A 204 0.57 -8.73 16.32
N LEU A 205 1.13 -8.33 15.19
CA LEU A 205 2.51 -8.57 14.81
C LEU A 205 3.36 -7.32 15.02
N THR A 206 4.58 -7.51 15.53
CA THR A 206 5.60 -6.46 15.59
C THR A 206 6.90 -6.98 14.99
N MET A 207 7.46 -6.24 14.04
CA MET A 207 8.61 -6.65 13.23
C MET A 207 9.63 -5.50 13.20
N PRO A 208 10.54 -5.41 14.21
CA PRO A 208 11.59 -4.39 14.21
C PRO A 208 12.60 -4.60 13.08
N PHE A 209 13.11 -3.51 12.53
CA PHE A 209 14.10 -3.53 11.43
C PHE A 209 15.53 -3.83 11.89
N THR A 210 15.81 -3.67 13.16
CA THR A 210 17.10 -3.97 13.76
C THR A 210 17.04 -5.29 14.50
N ASN A 211 17.98 -6.19 14.24
CA ASN A 211 18.36 -7.16 15.25
C ASN A 211 18.94 -6.33 16.41
N HIS A 212 18.33 -6.36 17.57
CA HIS A 212 18.99 -5.93 18.78
C HIS A 212 20.15 -6.89 19.07
N GLU A 213 21.26 -6.72 18.38
CA GLU A 213 22.53 -7.07 18.97
C GLU A 213 22.72 -6.09 20.13
N ARG A 214 22.22 -6.47 21.30
CA ARG A 214 22.69 -5.90 22.56
C ARG A 214 24.15 -6.31 22.66
N GLY A 215 25.02 -5.46 22.13
CA GLY A 215 26.42 -5.51 22.47
C GLY A 215 26.54 -5.24 23.96
N ASP A 216 26.57 -6.30 24.76
CA ASP A 216 27.19 -6.28 26.07
C ASP A 216 28.67 -5.89 25.88
N LYS A 217 28.94 -4.60 25.85
CA LYS A 217 30.28 -4.10 26.20
C LYS A 217 30.30 -3.93 27.71
N LYS A 218 30.51 -5.02 28.43
CA LYS A 218 31.23 -4.98 29.70
C LYS A 218 32.70 -4.80 29.35
N GLY A 219 33.26 -3.73 29.79
CA GLY A 219 34.66 -3.47 29.83
C GLY A 219 34.89 -2.35 30.82
#